data_383eda4f298096927d1a5f4372491e94
#
_entry.id   383eda4f298096927d1a5f4372491e94
#
_cell.length_a   1.000
_cell.length_b   1.000
_cell.length_c   1.000
_cell.angle_alpha   90.00
_cell.angle_beta   90.00
_cell.angle_gamma   90.00
#
_symmetry.space_group_name_H-M   'P 1'
#
loop_
_entity.id
_entity.type
_entity.pdbx_description
1 polymer ?
#
loop_
_entity_poly.entity_id
_entity_poly.type
_entity_poly.pdbx_seq_one_letter_code
_entity_poly.pdbx_strand_id
1 'polypeptide(L)'
;TTVHLINADLFTCGIATLIQSIGFWRIGVRLPIVQGVTTMAISPMIAIGLAVNQHGGTEVLPTIYGAVIVAGLFTFFAAPLFAKLIRLFPPLVIGIVLTTMGTTLLGVSAADVIGRVDEQVPPMPITLRSLAYGLGTLAIIVLIQRFFKGFMGTLAVLAGLVIGTGVAAALGDTSFSQVGKSSWVAVTTPFYFGWPQFSLTACISMIVVMLLTMVETTGDVFATGEIVGKRIGKKEITAALRADGLSTTLGGILNSFPYTCFAQNIGLVRLTKVHSRWVVAYAGGIMIILGIIPKAGAIVASIPSPVLGGASMALFANLTLVGIQTLSRVDLSDTRNGIILTTSIALAMLVSFKPAIADAFPAWAQIFFASGVTLGSISAILLNLLFFHVGPRAKGEDVALGTSGKRRSLRAVNKMSEEEFVNTFARLFNGVTWPLQAAAEMRPFRDVGELKEALQDAVMVAGKEAQDQLIASYPDVTVMLTASESEAKEISQDVGSLALGQLTEEQKAQLHTLESSYHEKFNLPLVALLSRMDSVDEIIKDGLHRLENSPRHERVVALGQVVEVVNDRLEIMMADANPIRSAWSRKFEQLD
;
A
#
# COMPACT_ATOMS: atom_id res chain seq x y z
N THR A 1 24.50 -1.39 25.68
CA THR A 1 24.24 -1.88 24.29
C THR A 1 22.95 -1.32 23.73
N THR A 2 21.81 -1.52 24.42
CA THR A 2 20.47 -1.08 23.94
C THR A 2 20.40 0.42 23.65
N VAL A 3 20.90 1.27 24.58
CA VAL A 3 20.94 2.73 24.39
C VAL A 3 21.74 3.12 23.14
N HIS A 4 22.88 2.44 22.92
CA HIS A 4 23.71 2.69 21.74
C HIS A 4 22.99 2.32 20.44
N LEU A 5 22.30 1.17 20.42
CA LEU A 5 21.50 0.74 19.25
C LEU A 5 20.37 1.72 18.95
N ILE A 6 19.64 2.18 19.97
CA ILE A 6 18.55 3.16 19.81
C ILE A 6 19.10 4.49 19.23
N ASN A 7 20.23 4.97 19.75
CA ASN A 7 20.83 6.22 19.25
C ASN A 7 21.37 6.06 17.83
N ALA A 8 22.02 4.92 17.54
CA ALA A 8 22.51 4.59 16.22
C ALA A 8 21.35 4.56 15.20
N ASP A 9 20.23 3.97 15.60
CA ASP A 9 19.05 3.89 14.78
C ASP A 9 18.41 5.26 14.53
N LEU A 10 18.18 6.06 15.57
CA LEU A 10 17.66 7.43 15.44
C LEU A 10 18.54 8.30 14.52
N PHE A 11 19.86 8.21 14.70
CA PHE A 11 20.82 8.96 13.87
C PHE A 11 20.74 8.54 12.40
N THR A 12 20.77 7.24 12.14
CA THR A 12 20.71 6.71 10.78
C THR A 12 19.35 6.92 10.14
N CYS A 13 18.27 6.79 10.90
CA CYS A 13 16.89 7.05 10.47
C CYS A 13 16.72 8.50 9.98
N GLY A 14 17.33 9.45 10.71
CA GLY A 14 17.35 10.85 10.28
C GLY A 14 18.08 11.04 8.94
N ILE A 15 19.25 10.42 8.77
CA ILE A 15 20.00 10.45 7.49
C ILE A 15 19.19 9.80 6.38
N ALA A 16 18.60 8.63 6.61
CA ALA A 16 17.76 7.91 5.65
C ALA A 16 16.55 8.78 5.19
N THR A 17 15.90 9.44 6.15
CA THR A 17 14.79 10.36 5.89
C THR A 17 15.22 11.55 5.02
N LEU A 18 16.40 12.13 5.27
CA LEU A 18 16.96 13.19 4.42
C LEU A 18 17.26 12.69 3.01
N ILE A 19 17.85 11.49 2.87
CA ILE A 19 18.11 10.88 1.56
C ILE A 19 16.82 10.71 0.77
N GLN A 20 15.75 10.25 1.39
CA GLN A 20 14.47 10.00 0.72
C GLN A 20 13.71 11.28 0.38
N SER A 21 13.65 12.23 1.32
CA SER A 21 12.84 13.46 1.20
C SER A 21 13.50 14.55 0.38
N ILE A 22 14.80 14.80 0.55
CA ILE A 22 15.56 15.79 -0.22
C ILE A 22 15.96 15.21 -1.58
N GLY A 23 16.57 14.04 -1.57
CA GLY A 23 17.02 13.29 -2.74
C GLY A 23 18.18 13.98 -3.49
N PHE A 24 19.03 13.18 -4.10
CA PHE A 24 20.12 13.66 -4.96
C PHE A 24 20.31 12.74 -6.15
N TRP A 25 20.70 13.27 -7.31
CA TRP A 25 20.80 12.55 -8.57
C TRP A 25 19.53 11.72 -8.88
N ARG A 26 19.68 10.39 -8.83
CA ARG A 26 18.61 9.39 -9.05
C ARG A 26 18.30 8.59 -7.77
N ILE A 27 18.51 9.17 -6.61
CA ILE A 27 18.29 8.58 -5.28
C ILE A 27 17.35 9.50 -4.52
N GLY A 28 16.31 8.91 -3.90
CA GLY A 28 15.28 9.63 -3.16
C GLY A 28 14.13 10.11 -4.04
N VAL A 29 12.91 9.79 -3.63
CA VAL A 29 11.68 10.07 -4.39
C VAL A 29 11.22 11.53 -4.27
N ARG A 30 11.77 12.29 -3.31
CA ARG A 30 11.44 13.70 -3.05
C ARG A 30 9.97 13.92 -2.70
N LEU A 31 9.46 13.06 -1.83
CA LEU A 31 8.12 13.11 -1.25
C LEU A 31 8.21 13.33 0.27
N PRO A 32 7.10 13.74 0.94
CA PRO A 32 7.07 13.85 2.39
C PRO A 32 6.96 12.48 3.06
N ILE A 33 7.99 11.65 2.92
CA ILE A 33 8.06 10.29 3.45
C ILE A 33 9.20 10.19 4.46
N VAL A 34 8.87 9.74 5.67
CA VAL A 34 9.85 9.38 6.70
C VAL A 34 10.36 7.97 6.42
N GLN A 35 11.65 7.76 6.61
CA GLN A 35 12.26 6.44 6.61
C GLN A 35 12.50 5.94 8.04
N GLY A 36 12.39 4.64 8.23
CA GLY A 36 12.74 3.98 9.48
C GLY A 36 13.05 2.51 9.27
N VAL A 37 13.42 1.82 10.32
CA VAL A 37 13.73 0.39 10.24
C VAL A 37 12.49 -0.42 9.89
N THR A 38 12.66 -1.38 8.99
CA THR A 38 11.57 -2.26 8.60
C THR A 38 11.28 -3.30 9.67
N THR A 39 10.01 -3.43 10.03
CA THR A 39 9.54 -4.49 10.95
C THR A 39 9.65 -5.89 10.34
N MET A 40 9.71 -6.00 9.01
CA MET A 40 9.90 -7.29 8.31
C MET A 40 11.24 -7.97 8.66
N ALA A 41 12.24 -7.20 9.06
CA ALA A 41 13.54 -7.72 9.41
C ALA A 41 13.61 -8.35 10.82
N ILE A 42 12.65 -8.06 11.71
CA ILE A 42 12.70 -8.49 13.12
C ILE A 42 12.84 -10.01 13.24
N SER A 43 11.91 -10.76 12.68
CA SER A 43 11.90 -12.22 12.78
C SER A 43 13.11 -12.88 12.09
N PRO A 44 13.51 -12.51 10.86
CA PRO A 44 14.74 -13.00 10.24
C PRO A 44 16.00 -12.64 11.02
N MET A 45 16.11 -11.45 11.62
CA MET A 45 17.27 -11.08 12.44
C MET A 45 17.36 -11.93 13.70
N ILE A 46 16.23 -12.21 14.36
CA ILE A 46 16.19 -13.13 15.50
C ILE A 46 16.67 -14.52 15.07
N ALA A 47 16.17 -15.04 13.93
CA ALA A 47 16.58 -16.34 13.40
C ALA A 47 18.09 -16.39 13.07
N ILE A 48 18.65 -15.34 12.46
CA ILE A 48 20.09 -15.22 12.19
C ILE A 48 20.87 -15.20 13.52
N GLY A 49 20.39 -14.43 14.50
CA GLY A 49 21.02 -14.34 15.81
C GLY A 49 21.11 -15.69 16.52
N LEU A 50 20.00 -16.42 16.57
CA LEU A 50 19.92 -17.75 17.18
C LEU A 50 20.77 -18.80 16.42
N ALA A 51 20.88 -18.69 15.11
CA ALA A 51 21.72 -19.57 14.30
C ALA A 51 23.23 -19.35 14.54
N VAL A 52 23.65 -18.13 14.90
CA VAL A 52 25.04 -17.81 15.19
C VAL A 52 25.39 -18.15 16.64
N ASN A 53 24.54 -17.81 17.59
CA ASN A 53 24.69 -18.11 19.00
C ASN A 53 23.31 -18.38 19.63
N GLN A 54 23.10 -19.61 20.11
CA GLN A 54 21.83 -20.03 20.71
C GLN A 54 21.42 -19.17 21.94
N HIS A 55 22.36 -18.53 22.60
CA HIS A 55 22.10 -17.65 23.74
C HIS A 55 21.94 -16.18 23.35
N GLY A 56 22.07 -15.85 22.06
CA GLY A 56 22.07 -14.47 21.59
C GLY A 56 23.29 -13.68 22.05
N GLY A 57 23.13 -12.37 22.18
CA GLY A 57 24.20 -11.48 22.67
C GLY A 57 24.71 -10.54 21.56
N THR A 58 25.71 -9.72 21.91
CA THR A 58 26.29 -8.73 20.98
C THR A 58 27.15 -9.35 19.88
N GLU A 59 27.60 -10.60 20.08
CA GLU A 59 28.46 -11.34 19.16
C GLU A 59 27.75 -11.68 17.82
N VAL A 60 26.42 -11.68 17.81
CA VAL A 60 25.64 -11.95 16.60
C VAL A 60 25.49 -10.73 15.70
N LEU A 61 25.67 -9.51 16.23
CA LEU A 61 25.44 -8.25 15.51
C LEU A 61 26.36 -8.09 14.28
N PRO A 62 27.65 -8.42 14.30
CA PRO A 62 28.48 -8.35 13.10
C PRO A 62 27.95 -9.16 11.90
N THR A 63 27.39 -10.35 12.17
CA THR A 63 26.80 -11.19 11.12
C THR A 63 25.49 -10.58 10.59
N ILE A 64 24.66 -10.02 11.46
CA ILE A 64 23.45 -9.30 11.06
C ILE A 64 23.83 -8.09 10.20
N TYR A 65 24.79 -7.27 10.63
CA TYR A 65 25.20 -6.09 9.87
C TYR A 65 25.85 -6.44 8.54
N GLY A 66 26.63 -7.53 8.45
CA GLY A 66 27.13 -8.03 7.19
C GLY A 66 26.00 -8.37 6.20
N ALA A 67 24.97 -9.07 6.68
CA ALA A 67 23.80 -9.41 5.87
C ALA A 67 23.00 -8.16 5.47
N VAL A 68 22.84 -7.18 6.37
CA VAL A 68 22.16 -5.90 6.11
C VAL A 68 22.87 -5.11 5.01
N ILE A 69 24.21 -5.00 5.06
CA ILE A 69 25.01 -4.29 4.05
C ILE A 69 24.82 -4.95 2.68
N VAL A 70 24.93 -6.26 2.59
CA VAL A 70 24.77 -7.01 1.33
C VAL A 70 23.36 -6.81 0.76
N ALA A 71 22.33 -6.91 1.61
CA ALA A 71 20.94 -6.73 1.21
C ALA A 71 20.64 -5.28 0.76
N GLY A 72 21.25 -4.29 1.43
CA GLY A 72 21.15 -2.89 1.03
C GLY A 72 21.79 -2.62 -0.35
N LEU A 73 22.97 -3.14 -0.59
CA LEU A 73 23.65 -3.06 -1.89
C LEU A 73 22.84 -3.77 -2.98
N PHE A 74 22.34 -4.99 -2.67
CA PHE A 74 21.45 -5.71 -3.58
C PHE A 74 20.25 -4.86 -3.96
N THR A 75 19.54 -4.27 -3.00
CA THR A 75 18.37 -3.42 -3.21
C THR A 75 18.70 -2.23 -4.10
N PHE A 76 19.83 -1.56 -3.84
CA PHE A 76 20.27 -0.40 -4.62
C PHE A 76 20.45 -0.74 -6.10
N PHE A 77 21.12 -1.84 -6.41
CA PHE A 77 21.38 -2.27 -7.78
C PHE A 77 20.17 -2.95 -8.43
N ALA A 78 19.35 -3.67 -7.66
CA ALA A 78 18.14 -4.34 -8.14
C ALA A 78 16.97 -3.37 -8.38
N ALA A 79 16.97 -2.17 -7.80
CA ALA A 79 15.89 -1.20 -7.90
C ALA A 79 15.34 -0.95 -9.32
N PRO A 80 16.16 -0.72 -10.36
CA PRO A 80 15.63 -0.50 -11.72
C PRO A 80 15.02 -1.77 -12.33
N LEU A 81 15.50 -2.95 -11.94
CA LEU A 81 14.93 -4.23 -12.37
C LEU A 81 13.60 -4.48 -11.67
N PHE A 82 13.55 -4.26 -10.36
CA PHE A 82 12.34 -4.43 -9.56
C PHE A 82 11.21 -3.52 -10.03
N ALA A 83 11.49 -2.26 -10.37
CA ALA A 83 10.50 -1.34 -10.93
C ALA A 83 9.86 -1.84 -12.25
N LYS A 84 10.51 -2.78 -12.97
CA LYS A 84 9.91 -3.47 -14.11
C LYS A 84 9.10 -4.70 -13.69
N LEU A 85 9.46 -5.32 -12.57
CA LEU A 85 8.82 -6.55 -12.04
C LEU A 85 7.65 -6.27 -11.10
N ILE A 86 7.32 -5.01 -10.85
CA ILE A 86 6.24 -4.61 -9.92
C ILE A 86 4.90 -5.28 -10.27
N ARG A 87 4.70 -5.65 -11.53
CA ARG A 87 3.54 -6.40 -12.00
C ARG A 87 3.37 -7.79 -11.37
N LEU A 88 4.43 -8.34 -10.77
CA LEU A 88 4.39 -9.64 -10.07
C LEU A 88 3.86 -9.53 -8.64
N PHE A 89 3.62 -8.29 -8.17
CA PHE A 89 3.14 -7.98 -6.83
C PHE A 89 1.76 -7.32 -6.89
N PRO A 90 0.71 -8.08 -7.30
CA PRO A 90 -0.65 -7.56 -7.30
C PRO A 90 -1.13 -7.26 -5.87
N PRO A 91 -2.22 -6.49 -5.70
CA PRO A 91 -2.81 -6.17 -4.39
C PRO A 91 -3.07 -7.40 -3.51
N LEU A 92 -3.37 -8.56 -4.12
CA LEU A 92 -3.50 -9.84 -3.42
C LEU A 92 -2.23 -10.20 -2.63
N VAL A 93 -1.07 -10.19 -3.31
CA VAL A 93 0.22 -10.54 -2.68
C VAL A 93 0.57 -9.52 -1.59
N ILE A 94 0.42 -8.22 -1.89
CA ILE A 94 0.70 -7.14 -0.92
C ILE A 94 -0.19 -7.29 0.31
N GLY A 95 -1.49 -7.51 0.12
CA GLY A 95 -2.44 -7.69 1.22
C GLY A 95 -2.14 -8.91 2.10
N ILE A 96 -1.72 -10.03 1.49
CA ILE A 96 -1.28 -11.23 2.21
C ILE A 96 -0.04 -10.91 3.06
N VAL A 97 0.97 -10.28 2.48
CA VAL A 97 2.21 -9.90 3.17
C VAL A 97 1.92 -9.03 4.39
N LEU A 98 1.14 -7.95 4.21
CA LEU A 98 0.80 -7.04 5.30
C LEU A 98 -0.04 -7.70 6.40
N THR A 99 -1.01 -8.54 6.02
CA THR A 99 -1.85 -9.26 6.98
C THR A 99 -1.03 -10.28 7.78
N THR A 100 -0.20 -11.07 7.11
CA THR A 100 0.66 -12.07 7.78
C THR A 100 1.71 -11.40 8.66
N MET A 101 2.30 -10.29 8.22
CA MET A 101 3.24 -9.52 9.01
C MET A 101 2.59 -8.97 10.28
N GLY A 102 1.46 -8.29 10.14
CA GLY A 102 0.74 -7.73 11.29
C GLY A 102 0.36 -8.81 12.31
N THR A 103 -0.22 -9.92 11.85
CA THR A 103 -0.65 -11.02 12.72
C THR A 103 0.52 -11.76 13.38
N THR A 104 1.62 -11.99 12.67
CA THR A 104 2.83 -12.64 13.22
C THR A 104 3.47 -11.77 14.31
N LEU A 105 3.57 -10.46 14.07
CA LEU A 105 4.17 -9.52 15.01
C LEU A 105 3.30 -9.29 16.27
N LEU A 106 1.99 -9.56 16.21
CA LEU A 106 1.16 -9.59 17.44
C LEU A 106 1.67 -10.62 18.45
N GLY A 107 2.26 -11.75 18.00
CA GLY A 107 2.89 -12.72 18.86
C GLY A 107 4.10 -12.13 19.62
N VAL A 108 4.91 -11.31 18.95
CA VAL A 108 6.04 -10.59 19.59
C VAL A 108 5.53 -9.60 20.62
N SER A 109 4.48 -8.83 20.28
CA SER A 109 3.84 -7.91 21.24
C SER A 109 3.28 -8.62 22.47
N ALA A 110 2.67 -9.79 22.27
CA ALA A 110 2.15 -10.59 23.37
C ALA A 110 3.28 -11.07 24.30
N ALA A 111 4.42 -11.50 23.74
CA ALA A 111 5.60 -11.86 24.52
C ALA A 111 6.13 -10.68 25.34
N ASP A 112 6.15 -9.48 24.79
CA ASP A 112 6.55 -8.27 25.52
C ASP A 112 5.55 -7.91 26.64
N VAL A 113 4.23 -8.10 26.41
CA VAL A 113 3.17 -7.84 27.43
C VAL A 113 3.31 -8.76 28.64
N ILE A 114 3.61 -10.05 28.42
CA ILE A 114 3.75 -11.01 29.54
C ILE A 114 5.13 -10.97 30.19
N GLY A 115 6.07 -10.15 29.67
CA GLY A 115 7.47 -10.19 30.04
C GLY A 115 8.17 -11.37 29.35
N ARG A 116 9.30 -11.12 28.67
CA ARG A 116 10.03 -12.17 27.94
C ARG A 116 10.34 -13.32 28.91
N VAL A 117 9.73 -14.45 28.62
CA VAL A 117 10.08 -15.71 29.28
C VAL A 117 11.40 -16.15 28.64
N ASP A 118 12.50 -15.96 29.34
CA ASP A 118 13.78 -16.55 28.96
C ASP A 118 13.62 -18.07 29.12
N GLU A 119 13.67 -18.84 28.03
CA GLU A 119 13.42 -20.29 28.03
C GLU A 119 14.39 -21.08 28.95
N GLN A 120 15.42 -20.45 29.44
CA GLN A 120 16.46 -21.05 30.30
C GLN A 120 16.33 -20.74 31.81
N VAL A 121 15.39 -19.86 32.16
CA VAL A 121 15.05 -19.61 33.57
C VAL A 121 13.65 -20.18 33.80
N PRO A 122 13.36 -20.83 34.95
CA PRO A 122 11.99 -21.29 35.18
C PRO A 122 11.02 -20.14 34.90
N PRO A 123 9.96 -20.38 34.09
CA PRO A 123 9.13 -19.31 33.59
C PRO A 123 8.62 -18.47 34.74
N MET A 124 8.99 -17.18 34.75
CA MET A 124 8.40 -16.26 35.72
C MET A 124 6.88 -16.31 35.55
N PRO A 125 6.12 -16.49 36.62
CA PRO A 125 4.67 -16.52 36.49
C PRO A 125 4.21 -15.20 35.87
N ILE A 126 3.34 -15.29 34.86
CA ILE A 126 2.70 -14.11 34.25
C ILE A 126 2.07 -13.30 35.37
N THR A 127 2.57 -12.09 35.58
CA THR A 127 2.06 -11.25 36.66
C THR A 127 0.88 -10.44 36.17
N LEU A 128 -0.18 -10.36 37.01
CA LEU A 128 -1.31 -9.48 36.73
C LEU A 128 -0.86 -8.04 36.48
N ARG A 129 0.25 -7.64 37.09
CA ARG A 129 0.84 -6.31 36.96
C ARG A 129 1.38 -6.06 35.55
N SER A 130 2.08 -7.01 34.94
CA SER A 130 2.55 -6.92 33.55
C SER A 130 1.39 -6.82 32.58
N LEU A 131 0.36 -7.66 32.76
CA LEU A 131 -0.86 -7.59 31.96
C LEU A 131 -1.57 -6.24 32.12
N ALA A 132 -1.63 -5.70 33.34
CA ALA A 132 -2.24 -4.39 33.60
C ALA A 132 -1.50 -3.25 32.85
N TYR A 133 -0.16 -3.28 32.79
CA TYR A 133 0.60 -2.32 32.01
C TYR A 133 0.35 -2.46 30.50
N GLY A 134 0.42 -3.67 29.96
CA GLY A 134 0.23 -3.90 28.52
C GLY A 134 -1.18 -3.57 28.06
N LEU A 135 -2.17 -4.19 28.70
CA LEU A 135 -3.60 -3.96 28.36
C LEU A 135 -4.06 -2.54 28.73
N GLY A 136 -3.54 -1.97 29.83
CA GLY A 136 -3.80 -0.59 30.22
C GLY A 136 -3.27 0.41 29.18
N THR A 137 -2.04 0.20 28.68
CA THR A 137 -1.47 1.02 27.58
C THR A 137 -2.31 0.92 26.32
N LEU A 138 -2.70 -0.29 25.93
CA LEU A 138 -3.58 -0.51 24.79
C LEU A 138 -4.94 0.18 24.98
N ALA A 139 -5.55 0.07 26.16
CA ALA A 139 -6.82 0.71 26.49
C ALA A 139 -6.70 2.24 26.41
N ILE A 140 -5.62 2.83 26.93
CA ILE A 140 -5.36 4.27 26.83
C ILE A 140 -5.28 4.72 25.38
N ILE A 141 -4.56 3.97 24.52
CA ILE A 141 -4.44 4.26 23.08
C ILE A 141 -5.83 4.24 22.43
N VAL A 142 -6.64 3.21 22.68
CA VAL A 142 -7.99 3.08 22.13
C VAL A 142 -8.91 4.21 22.62
N LEU A 143 -8.85 4.57 23.91
CA LEU A 143 -9.64 5.67 24.45
C LEU A 143 -9.24 7.01 23.84
N ILE A 144 -7.94 7.28 23.67
CA ILE A 144 -7.48 8.51 23.02
C ILE A 144 -7.98 8.55 21.57
N GLN A 145 -7.89 7.47 20.81
CA GLN A 145 -8.41 7.39 19.45
C GLN A 145 -9.94 7.55 19.38
N ARG A 146 -10.66 7.13 20.40
CA ARG A 146 -12.12 7.27 20.47
C ARG A 146 -12.57 8.69 20.76
N PHE A 147 -11.92 9.36 21.69
CA PHE A 147 -12.34 10.67 22.17
C PHE A 147 -11.68 11.84 21.41
N PHE A 148 -10.48 11.63 20.88
CA PHE A 148 -9.73 12.66 20.15
C PHE A 148 -9.63 12.33 18.67
N LYS A 149 -10.10 13.23 17.81
CA LYS A 149 -10.03 13.11 16.35
C LYS A 149 -8.88 13.93 15.78
N GLY A 150 -8.44 13.61 14.56
CA GLY A 150 -7.39 14.35 13.86
C GLY A 150 -6.00 14.11 14.46
N PHE A 151 -5.22 15.16 14.58
CA PHE A 151 -3.82 15.10 15.01
C PHE A 151 -3.61 14.44 16.38
N MET A 152 -4.46 14.73 17.37
CA MET A 152 -4.37 14.10 18.70
C MET A 152 -4.61 12.57 18.64
N GLY A 153 -5.47 12.11 17.75
CA GLY A 153 -5.68 10.66 17.54
C GLY A 153 -4.43 9.96 17.00
N THR A 154 -3.62 10.63 16.17
CA THR A 154 -2.36 10.06 15.66
C THR A 154 -1.26 10.00 16.72
N LEU A 155 -1.31 10.86 17.72
CA LEU A 155 -0.40 10.84 18.87
C LEU A 155 -0.79 9.80 19.94
N ALA A 156 -1.87 9.07 19.77
CA ALA A 156 -2.40 8.14 20.77
C ALA A 156 -1.37 7.11 21.24
N VAL A 157 -0.57 6.55 20.32
CA VAL A 157 0.47 5.57 20.66
C VAL A 157 1.57 6.20 21.52
N LEU A 158 2.04 7.38 21.15
CA LEU A 158 3.03 8.12 21.93
C LEU A 158 2.48 8.48 23.32
N ALA A 159 1.26 8.97 23.39
CA ALA A 159 0.62 9.30 24.66
C ALA A 159 0.43 8.05 25.54
N GLY A 160 0.04 6.92 24.94
CA GLY A 160 -0.03 5.64 25.65
C GLY A 160 1.30 5.20 26.24
N LEU A 161 2.40 5.31 25.47
CA LEU A 161 3.76 5.03 25.95
C LEU A 161 4.17 5.95 27.10
N VAL A 162 3.94 7.25 26.97
CA VAL A 162 4.30 8.25 28.00
C VAL A 162 3.50 8.01 29.29
N ILE A 163 2.17 7.84 29.19
CA ILE A 163 1.30 7.62 30.33
C ILE A 163 1.62 6.26 30.98
N GLY A 164 1.74 5.18 30.19
CA GLY A 164 2.06 3.85 30.70
C GLY A 164 3.42 3.81 31.42
N THR A 165 4.43 4.45 30.82
CA THR A 165 5.77 4.58 31.47
C THR A 165 5.71 5.47 32.71
N GLY A 166 4.95 6.56 32.70
CA GLY A 166 4.74 7.44 33.84
C GLY A 166 4.07 6.71 35.02
N VAL A 167 3.06 5.88 34.75
CA VAL A 167 2.41 5.05 35.76
C VAL A 167 3.40 4.01 36.34
N ALA A 168 4.18 3.34 35.45
CA ALA A 168 5.20 2.38 35.90
C ALA A 168 6.30 3.05 36.74
N ALA A 169 6.70 4.27 36.38
CA ALA A 169 7.65 5.06 37.16
C ALA A 169 7.09 5.46 38.53
N ALA A 170 5.83 5.91 38.61
CA ALA A 170 5.16 6.26 39.86
C ALA A 170 5.00 5.06 40.80
N LEU A 171 4.87 3.86 40.26
CA LEU A 171 4.77 2.61 41.02
C LEU A 171 6.14 1.97 41.33
N GLY A 172 7.25 2.60 40.90
CA GLY A 172 8.63 2.16 41.17
C GLY A 172 9.10 0.99 40.28
N ASP A 173 8.40 0.67 39.20
CA ASP A 173 8.74 -0.45 38.29
C ASP A 173 9.66 -0.03 37.12
N THR A 174 10.01 1.23 37.06
CA THR A 174 10.91 1.77 36.02
C THR A 174 12.11 2.45 36.64
N SER A 175 13.31 2.14 36.14
CA SER A 175 14.53 2.77 36.60
C SER A 175 15.13 3.70 35.54
N PHE A 176 15.22 4.97 35.85
CA PHE A 176 15.92 5.97 35.03
C PHE A 176 17.39 6.13 35.38
N SER A 177 17.97 5.18 36.14
CA SER A 177 19.35 5.24 36.57
C SER A 177 20.36 5.34 35.42
N GLN A 178 20.01 4.73 34.26
CA GLN A 178 20.84 4.78 33.06
C GLN A 178 20.84 6.18 32.41
N VAL A 179 19.73 6.92 32.51
CA VAL A 179 19.64 8.29 32.00
C VAL A 179 20.63 9.22 32.70
N GLY A 180 20.80 9.05 34.03
CA GLY A 180 21.76 9.80 34.81
C GLY A 180 23.23 9.48 34.44
N LYS A 181 23.52 8.23 34.07
CA LYS A 181 24.86 7.75 33.70
C LYS A 181 25.22 8.00 32.24
N SER A 182 24.26 8.25 31.38
CA SER A 182 24.47 8.49 29.95
C SER A 182 25.09 9.87 29.72
N SER A 183 26.03 9.95 28.77
CA SER A 183 26.62 11.21 28.34
C SER A 183 25.57 12.10 27.64
N TRP A 184 25.84 13.40 27.59
CA TRP A 184 24.98 14.35 26.87
C TRP A 184 25.13 14.25 25.35
N VAL A 185 26.34 13.92 24.89
CA VAL A 185 26.67 13.84 23.46
C VAL A 185 27.51 12.59 23.23
N ALA A 186 27.11 11.81 22.23
CA ALA A 186 27.92 10.73 21.66
C ALA A 186 27.53 10.55 20.18
N VAL A 187 28.52 10.31 19.35
CA VAL A 187 28.31 10.04 17.92
C VAL A 187 28.44 8.54 17.69
N THR A 188 27.54 7.99 16.91
CA THR A 188 27.63 6.60 16.47
C THR A 188 28.85 6.42 15.57
N THR A 189 29.76 5.51 15.97
CA THR A 189 30.92 5.17 15.16
C THR A 189 30.61 4.00 14.24
N PRO A 190 31.10 4.01 12.99
CA PRO A 190 30.96 2.86 12.10
C PRO A 190 31.54 1.58 12.75
N PHE A 191 30.84 0.46 12.54
CA PHE A 191 31.27 -0.87 12.97
C PHE A 191 31.60 -0.98 14.49
N TYR A 192 30.84 -0.29 15.33
CA TYR A 192 31.03 -0.25 16.80
C TYR A 192 31.02 -1.64 17.44
N PHE A 193 30.22 -2.58 16.95
CA PHE A 193 30.11 -3.94 17.46
C PHE A 193 31.10 -4.91 16.80
N GLY A 194 32.01 -4.43 15.97
CA GLY A 194 33.01 -5.21 15.27
C GLY A 194 32.84 -5.17 13.74
N TRP A 195 33.81 -5.73 13.03
CA TRP A 195 33.79 -5.79 11.59
C TRP A 195 32.68 -6.72 11.10
N PRO A 196 31.94 -6.33 10.00
CA PRO A 196 30.85 -7.14 9.47
C PRO A 196 31.34 -8.55 9.09
N GLN A 197 30.57 -9.56 9.47
CA GLN A 197 30.79 -10.95 9.09
C GLN A 197 29.75 -11.34 8.05
N PHE A 198 30.17 -12.07 7.02
CA PHE A 198 29.31 -12.41 5.90
C PHE A 198 28.97 -13.91 5.94
N SER A 199 27.74 -14.23 6.27
CA SER A 199 27.13 -15.57 6.15
C SER A 199 26.21 -15.59 4.93
N LEU A 200 26.44 -16.55 4.03
CA LEU A 200 25.62 -16.66 2.80
C LEU A 200 24.13 -16.81 3.12
N THR A 201 23.79 -17.64 4.10
CA THR A 201 22.40 -17.89 4.52
C THR A 201 21.76 -16.62 5.11
N ALA A 202 22.49 -15.90 5.97
CA ALA A 202 22.03 -14.64 6.53
C ALA A 202 21.85 -13.58 5.44
N CYS A 203 22.77 -13.46 4.47
CA CYS A 203 22.66 -12.55 3.34
C CYS A 203 21.43 -12.85 2.47
N ILE A 204 21.19 -14.12 2.13
CA ILE A 204 20.03 -14.52 1.34
C ILE A 204 18.73 -14.21 2.10
N SER A 205 18.64 -14.53 3.38
CA SER A 205 17.48 -14.21 4.20
C SER A 205 17.19 -12.72 4.22
N MET A 206 18.21 -11.90 4.40
CA MET A 206 18.06 -10.45 4.43
C MET A 206 17.74 -9.84 3.06
N ILE A 207 18.24 -10.45 1.96
CA ILE A 207 17.85 -10.08 0.59
C ILE A 207 16.35 -10.35 0.37
N VAL A 208 15.81 -11.48 0.85
CA VAL A 208 14.37 -11.77 0.78
C VAL A 208 13.57 -10.71 1.55
N VAL A 209 14.01 -10.33 2.76
CA VAL A 209 13.39 -9.23 3.50
C VAL A 209 13.36 -7.96 2.66
N MET A 210 14.48 -7.58 2.05
CA MET A 210 14.54 -6.37 1.24
C MET A 210 13.69 -6.44 -0.03
N LEU A 211 13.53 -7.61 -0.64
CA LEU A 211 12.58 -7.76 -1.76
C LEU A 211 11.14 -7.46 -1.33
N LEU A 212 10.74 -7.92 -0.14
CA LEU A 212 9.40 -7.63 0.41
C LEU A 212 9.28 -6.15 0.78
N THR A 213 10.31 -5.58 1.38
CA THR A 213 10.38 -4.15 1.70
C THR A 213 10.28 -3.26 0.45
N MET A 214 10.87 -3.68 -0.67
CA MET A 214 10.73 -2.96 -1.95
C MET A 214 9.26 -2.91 -2.42
N VAL A 215 8.47 -3.95 -2.14
CA VAL A 215 7.02 -3.96 -2.43
C VAL A 215 6.30 -2.96 -1.54
N GLU A 216 6.57 -3.00 -0.22
CA GLU A 216 5.97 -2.09 0.75
C GLU A 216 6.27 -0.63 0.39
N THR A 217 7.54 -0.28 0.22
CA THR A 217 7.96 1.07 -0.21
C THR A 217 7.28 1.51 -1.49
N THR A 218 7.10 0.62 -2.45
CA THR A 218 6.41 0.97 -3.69
C THR A 218 4.96 1.37 -3.44
N GLY A 219 4.23 0.60 -2.61
CA GLY A 219 2.87 0.94 -2.19
C GLY A 219 2.80 2.30 -1.48
N ASP A 220 3.73 2.55 -0.57
CA ASP A 220 3.81 3.79 0.20
C ASP A 220 4.12 5.01 -0.67
N VAL A 221 4.99 4.86 -1.66
CA VAL A 221 5.34 5.90 -2.62
C VAL A 221 4.14 6.25 -3.52
N PHE A 222 3.38 5.24 -3.99
CA PHE A 222 2.16 5.48 -4.74
C PHE A 222 1.11 6.20 -3.90
N ALA A 223 0.82 5.72 -2.69
CA ALA A 223 -0.15 6.32 -1.79
C ALA A 223 0.22 7.78 -1.42
N THR A 224 1.50 8.05 -1.16
CA THR A 224 1.95 9.42 -0.88
C THR A 224 1.87 10.29 -2.13
N GLY A 225 2.25 9.76 -3.31
CA GLY A 225 2.14 10.46 -4.58
C GLY A 225 0.71 10.91 -4.88
N GLU A 226 -0.27 10.04 -4.65
CA GLU A 226 -1.69 10.36 -4.78
C GLU A 226 -2.12 11.49 -3.84
N ILE A 227 -1.72 11.43 -2.56
CA ILE A 227 -2.07 12.46 -1.56
C ILE A 227 -1.49 13.83 -1.93
N VAL A 228 -0.24 13.88 -2.42
CA VAL A 228 0.42 15.14 -2.76
C VAL A 228 0.18 15.60 -4.20
N GLY A 229 -0.55 14.80 -5.00
CA GLY A 229 -0.85 15.10 -6.40
C GLY A 229 0.34 14.97 -7.34
N LYS A 230 1.34 14.14 -7.00
CA LYS A 230 2.52 13.88 -7.85
C LYS A 230 2.41 12.54 -8.55
N ARG A 231 2.52 12.54 -9.89
CA ARG A 231 2.55 11.31 -10.68
C ARG A 231 3.79 10.48 -10.34
N ILE A 232 3.58 9.22 -10.02
CA ILE A 232 4.64 8.27 -9.68
C ILE A 232 4.80 7.29 -10.85
N GLY A 233 6.01 7.25 -11.41
CA GLY A 233 6.36 6.34 -12.47
C GLY A 233 7.57 5.46 -12.10
N LYS A 234 8.07 4.69 -13.07
CA LYS A 234 9.23 3.80 -12.89
C LYS A 234 10.49 4.52 -12.38
N LYS A 235 10.66 5.81 -12.75
CA LYS A 235 11.82 6.63 -12.33
C LYS A 235 11.74 6.96 -10.85
N GLU A 236 10.57 7.38 -10.37
CA GLU A 236 10.30 7.73 -8.97
C GLU A 236 10.45 6.51 -8.08
N ILE A 237 9.87 5.37 -8.46
CA ILE A 237 10.01 4.10 -7.73
C ILE A 237 11.47 3.65 -7.68
N THR A 238 12.18 3.67 -8.81
CA THR A 238 13.60 3.34 -8.81
C THR A 238 14.41 4.25 -7.88
N ALA A 239 14.10 5.55 -7.82
CA ALA A 239 14.77 6.50 -6.96
C ALA A 239 14.46 6.25 -5.47
N ALA A 240 13.22 5.89 -5.13
CA ALA A 240 12.81 5.51 -3.78
C ALA A 240 13.54 4.26 -3.31
N LEU A 241 13.51 3.19 -4.11
CA LEU A 241 14.14 1.91 -3.77
C LEU A 241 15.67 2.02 -3.67
N ARG A 242 16.29 2.89 -4.46
CA ARG A 242 17.72 3.20 -4.29
C ARG A 242 18.01 3.91 -2.97
N ALA A 243 17.12 4.78 -2.53
CA ALA A 243 17.26 5.40 -1.21
C ALA A 243 17.15 4.38 -0.10
N ASP A 244 16.20 3.43 -0.18
CA ASP A 244 16.08 2.33 0.78
C ASP A 244 17.35 1.46 0.80
N GLY A 245 17.87 1.09 -0.37
CA GLY A 245 19.11 0.32 -0.47
C GLY A 245 20.32 1.05 0.12
N LEU A 246 20.48 2.33 -0.19
CA LEU A 246 21.56 3.16 0.36
C LEU A 246 21.40 3.32 1.88
N SER A 247 20.20 3.62 2.35
CA SER A 247 19.88 3.78 3.78
C SER A 247 20.12 2.49 4.55
N THR A 248 19.73 1.34 3.98
CA THR A 248 19.98 0.01 4.57
C THR A 248 21.49 -0.28 4.63
N THR A 249 22.25 0.04 3.58
CA THR A 249 23.70 -0.13 3.58
C THR A 249 24.36 0.73 4.66
N LEU A 250 23.93 2.01 4.77
CA LEU A 250 24.38 2.90 5.84
C LEU A 250 23.96 2.38 7.22
N GLY A 251 22.76 1.79 7.33
CA GLY A 251 22.28 1.14 8.55
C GLY A 251 23.24 0.06 9.04
N GLY A 252 23.64 -0.86 8.16
CA GLY A 252 24.61 -1.90 8.51
C GLY A 252 26.00 -1.35 8.90
N ILE A 253 26.41 -0.21 8.31
CA ILE A 253 27.69 0.45 8.66
C ILE A 253 27.59 1.19 9.99
N LEU A 254 26.48 1.88 10.25
CA LEU A 254 26.25 2.74 11.42
C LEU A 254 25.57 2.01 12.59
N ASN A 255 25.55 0.68 12.58
CA ASN A 255 24.98 -0.18 13.63
C ASN A 255 23.47 -0.02 13.80
N SER A 256 22.77 0.18 12.70
CA SER A 256 21.32 0.16 12.61
C SER A 256 20.85 -1.03 11.75
N PHE A 257 19.61 -1.01 11.28
CA PHE A 257 18.93 -2.15 10.67
C PHE A 257 18.43 -1.81 9.26
N PRO A 258 17.77 -2.73 8.54
CA PRO A 258 17.23 -2.42 7.19
C PRO A 258 16.15 -1.33 7.21
N TYR A 259 16.16 -0.45 6.22
CA TYR A 259 15.29 0.72 6.11
C TYR A 259 14.17 0.55 5.08
N THR A 260 13.02 1.16 5.39
CA THR A 260 11.84 1.26 4.55
C THR A 260 11.14 2.61 4.71
N CYS A 261 10.21 2.93 3.82
CA CYS A 261 9.26 4.01 4.02
C CYS A 261 8.26 3.65 5.14
N PHE A 262 7.85 4.63 5.95
CA PHE A 262 6.87 4.41 7.03
C PHE A 262 5.45 4.70 6.55
N ALA A 263 4.64 3.65 6.42
CA ALA A 263 3.22 3.74 6.08
C ALA A 263 2.42 4.64 7.05
N GLN A 264 2.79 4.65 8.34
CA GLN A 264 2.16 5.50 9.36
C GLN A 264 2.30 6.99 9.03
N ASN A 265 3.41 7.39 8.43
CA ASN A 265 3.63 8.77 8.00
C ASN A 265 2.65 9.19 6.90
N ILE A 266 2.23 8.28 6.03
CA ILE A 266 1.26 8.54 4.96
C ILE A 266 -0.08 8.97 5.55
N GLY A 267 -0.52 8.26 6.60
CA GLY A 267 -1.71 8.62 7.36
C GLY A 267 -1.61 10.03 7.96
N LEU A 268 -0.44 10.40 8.48
CA LEU A 268 -0.18 11.71 9.05
C LEU A 268 -0.23 12.81 7.97
N VAL A 269 0.40 12.60 6.82
CA VAL A 269 0.37 13.53 5.67
C VAL A 269 -1.07 13.76 5.19
N ARG A 270 -1.88 12.69 5.10
CA ARG A 270 -3.30 12.77 4.75
C ARG A 270 -4.11 13.59 5.75
N LEU A 271 -3.90 13.37 7.04
CA LEU A 271 -4.64 14.06 8.12
C LEU A 271 -4.25 15.53 8.25
N THR A 272 -2.95 15.84 8.24
CA THR A 272 -2.43 17.19 8.44
C THR A 272 -2.52 18.03 7.18
N LYS A 273 -2.67 17.40 6.00
CA LYS A 273 -2.60 18.05 4.68
C LYS A 273 -1.28 18.81 4.44
N VAL A 274 -0.23 18.44 5.16
CA VAL A 274 1.11 19.00 4.98
C VAL A 274 1.84 18.20 3.89
N HIS A 275 1.83 18.71 2.68
CA HIS A 275 2.39 18.05 1.48
C HIS A 275 3.87 18.38 1.26
N SER A 276 4.45 19.23 2.08
CA SER A 276 5.84 19.68 1.90
C SER A 276 6.85 18.63 2.39
N ARG A 277 7.70 18.18 1.47
CA ARG A 277 8.83 17.28 1.78
C ARG A 277 9.83 17.89 2.77
N TRP A 278 9.91 19.22 2.84
CA TRP A 278 10.83 19.90 3.73
C TRP A 278 10.47 19.74 5.20
N VAL A 279 9.18 19.60 5.54
CA VAL A 279 8.75 19.30 6.91
C VAL A 279 9.32 17.96 7.37
N VAL A 280 9.30 16.96 6.49
CA VAL A 280 9.89 15.64 6.77
C VAL A 280 11.41 15.72 6.81
N ALA A 281 12.04 16.55 5.98
CA ALA A 281 13.48 16.79 6.05
C ALA A 281 13.88 17.42 7.41
N TYR A 282 13.11 18.39 7.92
CA TYR A 282 13.34 18.93 9.27
C TYR A 282 13.16 17.87 10.35
N ALA A 283 12.16 17.00 10.24
CA ALA A 283 11.99 15.88 11.15
C ALA A 283 13.21 14.94 11.12
N GLY A 284 13.77 14.66 9.93
CA GLY A 284 15.02 13.92 9.78
C GLY A 284 16.19 14.60 10.52
N GLY A 285 16.30 15.92 10.42
CA GLY A 285 17.30 16.70 11.16
C GLY A 285 17.13 16.57 12.69
N ILE A 286 15.88 16.63 13.18
CA ILE A 286 15.57 16.42 14.60
C ILE A 286 15.97 15.00 15.06
N MET A 287 15.70 13.97 14.24
CA MET A 287 16.10 12.60 14.56
C MET A 287 17.62 12.43 14.63
N ILE A 288 18.38 13.09 13.75
CA ILE A 288 19.86 13.11 13.84
C ILE A 288 20.31 13.72 15.17
N ILE A 289 19.74 14.86 15.56
CA ILE A 289 20.05 15.53 16.82
C ILE A 289 19.73 14.61 18.01
N LEU A 290 18.57 13.97 18.02
CA LEU A 290 18.16 13.02 19.06
C LEU A 290 19.10 11.80 19.11
N GLY A 291 19.55 11.30 17.96
CA GLY A 291 20.51 10.19 17.87
C GLY A 291 21.91 10.53 18.40
N ILE A 292 22.27 11.83 18.45
CA ILE A 292 23.52 12.30 19.03
C ILE A 292 23.41 12.48 20.55
N ILE A 293 22.21 12.41 21.13
CA ILE A 293 21.94 12.61 22.56
C ILE A 293 21.67 11.25 23.23
N PRO A 294 22.66 10.56 23.82
CA PRO A 294 22.46 9.25 24.45
C PRO A 294 21.41 9.24 25.57
N LYS A 295 21.18 10.37 26.23
CA LYS A 295 20.11 10.52 27.21
C LYS A 295 18.72 10.29 26.61
N ALA A 296 18.48 10.70 25.35
CA ALA A 296 17.23 10.45 24.67
C ALA A 296 17.00 8.94 24.46
N GLY A 297 18.02 8.22 23.97
CA GLY A 297 17.98 6.76 23.85
C GLY A 297 17.85 6.05 25.19
N ALA A 298 18.46 6.58 26.26
CA ALA A 298 18.34 6.01 27.60
C ALA A 298 16.92 6.17 28.18
N ILE A 299 16.22 7.28 27.88
CA ILE A 299 14.80 7.47 28.23
C ILE A 299 13.94 6.41 27.52
N VAL A 300 14.13 6.22 26.20
CA VAL A 300 13.41 5.22 25.43
C VAL A 300 13.71 3.79 25.95
N ALA A 301 14.97 3.50 26.27
CA ALA A 301 15.37 2.21 26.82
C ALA A 301 14.81 1.95 28.25
N SER A 302 14.33 2.98 28.94
CA SER A 302 13.71 2.86 30.27
C SER A 302 12.21 2.53 30.20
N ILE A 303 11.61 2.48 29.01
CA ILE A 303 10.20 2.08 28.83
C ILE A 303 10.05 0.60 29.18
N PRO A 304 9.14 0.22 30.11
CA PRO A 304 8.94 -1.19 30.46
C PRO A 304 8.46 -2.02 29.27
N SER A 305 8.97 -3.25 29.13
CA SER A 305 8.56 -4.18 28.06
C SER A 305 7.04 -4.35 27.95
N PRO A 306 6.25 -4.49 29.06
CA PRO A 306 4.80 -4.61 28.93
C PRO A 306 4.13 -3.37 28.34
N VAL A 307 4.63 -2.17 28.63
CA VAL A 307 4.12 -0.92 28.05
C VAL A 307 4.43 -0.86 26.55
N LEU A 308 5.65 -1.25 26.16
CA LEU A 308 6.04 -1.39 24.75
C LEU A 308 5.16 -2.42 24.04
N GLY A 309 4.90 -3.57 24.69
CA GLY A 309 4.04 -4.63 24.18
C GLY A 309 2.61 -4.14 23.88
N GLY A 310 2.01 -3.38 24.80
CA GLY A 310 0.69 -2.79 24.59
C GLY A 310 0.65 -1.79 23.43
N ALA A 311 1.67 -0.96 23.29
CA ALA A 311 1.78 0.01 22.20
C ALA A 311 2.05 -0.67 20.85
N SER A 312 2.96 -1.64 20.79
CA SER A 312 3.28 -2.39 19.57
C SER A 312 2.10 -3.25 19.12
N MET A 313 1.29 -3.78 20.05
CA MET A 313 0.04 -4.48 19.72
C MET A 313 -0.91 -3.58 18.94
N ALA A 314 -1.09 -2.32 19.35
CA ALA A 314 -1.91 -1.36 18.60
C ALA A 314 -1.35 -1.08 17.20
N LEU A 315 -0.01 -0.96 17.07
CA LEU A 315 0.63 -0.71 15.77
C LEU A 315 0.50 -1.90 14.81
N PHE A 316 0.75 -3.13 15.29
CA PHE A 316 0.69 -4.32 14.45
C PHE A 316 -0.74 -4.73 14.10
N ALA A 317 -1.70 -4.48 14.99
CA ALA A 317 -3.13 -4.62 14.68
C ALA A 317 -3.55 -3.65 13.56
N ASN A 318 -3.06 -2.41 13.58
CA ASN A 318 -3.31 -1.45 12.49
C ASN A 318 -2.67 -1.90 11.16
N LEU A 319 -1.48 -2.49 11.20
CA LEU A 319 -0.85 -3.07 10.01
C LEU A 319 -1.66 -4.22 9.43
N THR A 320 -2.19 -5.10 10.29
CA THR A 320 -3.14 -6.16 9.88
C THR A 320 -4.37 -5.57 9.20
N LEU A 321 -4.93 -4.49 9.75
CA LEU A 321 -6.08 -3.79 9.17
C LEU A 321 -5.77 -3.26 7.77
N VAL A 322 -4.60 -2.65 7.55
CA VAL A 322 -4.17 -2.18 6.22
C VAL A 322 -4.06 -3.35 5.24
N GLY A 323 -3.54 -4.49 5.69
CA GLY A 323 -3.50 -5.73 4.88
C GLY A 323 -4.91 -6.18 4.47
N ILE A 324 -5.86 -6.24 5.41
CA ILE A 324 -7.26 -6.60 5.16
C ILE A 324 -7.91 -5.61 4.19
N GLN A 325 -7.71 -4.31 4.36
CA GLN A 325 -8.22 -3.27 3.46
C GLN A 325 -7.65 -3.41 2.04
N THR A 326 -6.41 -3.83 1.91
CA THR A 326 -5.80 -4.12 0.60
C THR A 326 -6.45 -5.35 -0.03
N LEU A 327 -6.69 -6.41 0.75
CA LEU A 327 -7.37 -7.62 0.30
C LEU A 327 -8.84 -7.40 -0.07
N SER A 328 -9.54 -6.46 0.56
CA SER A 328 -10.94 -6.15 0.24
C SER A 328 -11.13 -5.55 -1.17
N ARG A 329 -10.03 -5.08 -1.79
CA ARG A 329 -10.04 -4.59 -3.18
C ARG A 329 -9.81 -5.71 -4.21
N VAL A 330 -9.55 -6.93 -3.73
CA VAL A 330 -9.28 -8.10 -4.58
C VAL A 330 -10.55 -8.89 -4.77
N ASP A 331 -10.82 -9.31 -6.00
CA ASP A 331 -11.92 -10.23 -6.28
C ASP A 331 -11.63 -11.62 -5.67
N LEU A 332 -12.21 -11.87 -4.51
CA LEU A 332 -12.09 -13.14 -3.80
C LEU A 332 -13.10 -14.20 -4.28
N SER A 333 -13.99 -13.86 -5.20
CA SER A 333 -14.87 -14.83 -5.88
C SER A 333 -14.08 -15.69 -6.87
N ASP A 334 -12.96 -15.19 -7.38
CA ASP A 334 -12.01 -16.01 -8.13
C ASP A 334 -11.36 -17.04 -7.20
N THR A 335 -11.67 -18.31 -7.43
CA THR A 335 -11.15 -19.44 -6.66
C THR A 335 -9.62 -19.43 -6.55
N ARG A 336 -8.91 -18.95 -7.58
CA ARG A 336 -7.43 -18.87 -7.59
C ARG A 336 -6.93 -17.91 -6.52
N ASN A 337 -7.53 -16.72 -6.45
CA ASN A 337 -7.21 -15.71 -5.43
C ASN A 337 -7.48 -16.25 -4.02
N GLY A 338 -8.61 -16.96 -3.85
CA GLY A 338 -8.96 -17.61 -2.59
C GLY A 338 -7.91 -18.66 -2.17
N ILE A 339 -7.46 -19.53 -3.09
CA ILE A 339 -6.43 -20.54 -2.79
C ILE A 339 -5.10 -19.88 -2.42
N ILE A 340 -4.66 -18.87 -3.16
CA ILE A 340 -3.41 -18.15 -2.86
C ILE A 340 -3.48 -17.54 -1.47
N LEU A 341 -4.57 -16.83 -1.17
CA LEU A 341 -4.79 -16.18 0.13
C LEU A 341 -4.76 -17.18 1.29
N THR A 342 -5.61 -18.19 1.23
CA THR A 342 -5.79 -19.15 2.33
C THR A 342 -4.54 -20.00 2.57
N THR A 343 -3.91 -20.49 1.49
CA THR A 343 -2.69 -21.30 1.61
C THR A 343 -1.53 -20.50 2.17
N SER A 344 -1.33 -19.26 1.70
CA SER A 344 -0.22 -18.43 2.16
C SER A 344 -0.36 -18.03 3.62
N ILE A 345 -1.58 -17.67 4.07
CA ILE A 345 -1.84 -17.37 5.48
C ILE A 345 -1.69 -18.63 6.34
N ALA A 346 -2.20 -19.78 5.88
CA ALA A 346 -2.06 -21.04 6.62
C ALA A 346 -0.60 -21.42 6.84
N LEU A 347 0.25 -21.32 5.82
CA LEU A 347 1.69 -21.58 5.94
C LEU A 347 2.40 -20.59 6.85
N ALA A 348 2.04 -19.30 6.79
CA ALA A 348 2.58 -18.29 7.68
C ALA A 348 2.22 -18.57 9.15
N MET A 349 0.95 -18.90 9.43
CA MET A 349 0.49 -19.20 10.78
C MET A 349 1.04 -20.52 11.31
N LEU A 350 1.19 -21.53 10.45
CA LEU A 350 1.80 -22.80 10.82
C LEU A 350 3.17 -22.61 11.48
N VAL A 351 4.03 -21.82 10.83
CA VAL A 351 5.38 -21.52 11.37
C VAL A 351 5.32 -20.57 12.57
N SER A 352 4.43 -19.58 12.54
CA SER A 352 4.27 -18.64 13.65
C SER A 352 3.85 -19.33 14.96
N PHE A 353 2.97 -20.35 14.85
CA PHE A 353 2.51 -21.12 16.01
C PHE A 353 3.47 -22.22 16.45
N LYS A 354 4.26 -22.76 15.53
CA LYS A 354 5.20 -23.84 15.77
C LYS A 354 6.55 -23.56 15.11
N PRO A 355 7.35 -22.64 15.65
CA PRO A 355 8.67 -22.29 15.08
C PRO A 355 9.63 -23.47 14.98
N ALA A 356 9.50 -24.47 15.87
CA ALA A 356 10.29 -25.72 15.84
C ALA A 356 10.17 -26.52 14.55
N ILE A 357 9.20 -26.20 13.66
CA ILE A 357 9.12 -26.80 12.32
C ILE A 357 10.40 -26.49 11.52
N ALA A 358 11.05 -25.37 11.75
CA ALA A 358 12.30 -25.02 11.10
C ALA A 358 13.40 -26.05 11.36
N ASP A 359 13.42 -26.69 12.53
CA ASP A 359 14.44 -27.67 12.93
C ASP A 359 14.41 -28.95 12.07
N ALA A 360 13.28 -29.23 11.43
CA ALA A 360 13.15 -30.35 10.50
C ALA A 360 13.87 -30.13 9.16
N PHE A 361 14.32 -28.90 8.88
CA PHE A 361 14.93 -28.54 7.60
C PHE A 361 16.45 -28.38 7.73
N PRO A 362 17.21 -28.56 6.62
CA PRO A 362 18.64 -28.27 6.60
C PRO A 362 18.93 -26.82 7.01
N ALA A 363 20.08 -26.54 7.63
CA ALA A 363 20.44 -25.23 8.18
C ALA A 363 20.27 -24.06 7.18
N TRP A 364 20.53 -24.27 5.90
CA TRP A 364 20.34 -23.24 4.87
C TRP A 364 18.86 -22.91 4.62
N ALA A 365 17.94 -23.82 4.90
CA ALA A 365 16.51 -23.63 4.70
C ALA A 365 15.78 -23.16 5.98
N GLN A 366 16.35 -23.44 7.17
CA GLN A 366 15.75 -23.10 8.46
C GLN A 366 15.32 -21.63 8.54
N ILE A 367 16.13 -20.70 8.02
CA ILE A 367 15.84 -19.27 8.04
C ILE A 367 14.53 -18.93 7.33
N PHE A 368 14.19 -19.64 6.25
CA PHE A 368 12.93 -19.44 5.52
C PHE A 368 11.74 -20.00 6.29
N PHE A 369 11.94 -21.09 7.01
CA PHE A 369 10.89 -21.77 7.80
C PHE A 369 10.84 -21.31 9.26
N ALA A 370 11.76 -20.47 9.71
CA ALA A 370 11.74 -19.89 11.05
C ALA A 370 10.85 -18.62 11.15
N SER A 371 10.47 -18.03 10.00
CA SER A 371 9.70 -16.80 9.96
C SER A 371 8.39 -17.00 9.19
N GLY A 372 7.25 -16.86 9.87
CA GLY A 372 5.93 -16.94 9.26
C GLY A 372 5.73 -15.85 8.19
N VAL A 373 6.27 -14.65 8.40
CA VAL A 373 6.24 -13.57 7.41
C VAL A 373 6.96 -13.98 6.13
N THR A 374 8.17 -14.53 6.26
CA THR A 374 8.98 -14.96 5.11
C THR A 374 8.29 -16.08 4.34
N LEU A 375 7.83 -17.12 5.03
CA LEU A 375 7.19 -18.26 4.38
C LEU A 375 5.86 -17.87 3.73
N GLY A 376 5.03 -17.10 4.40
CA GLY A 376 3.76 -16.61 3.86
C GLY A 376 3.95 -15.74 2.63
N SER A 377 4.93 -14.83 2.66
CA SER A 377 5.25 -13.95 1.52
C SER A 377 5.79 -14.71 0.32
N ILE A 378 6.75 -15.61 0.52
CA ILE A 378 7.29 -16.45 -0.55
C ILE A 378 6.18 -17.31 -1.14
N SER A 379 5.33 -17.92 -0.31
CA SER A 379 4.20 -18.73 -0.76
C SER A 379 3.23 -17.91 -1.62
N ALA A 380 2.88 -16.69 -1.18
CA ALA A 380 2.00 -15.81 -1.93
C ALA A 380 2.57 -15.45 -3.31
N ILE A 381 3.87 -15.13 -3.37
CA ILE A 381 4.55 -14.82 -4.64
C ILE A 381 4.60 -16.05 -5.54
N LEU A 382 5.03 -17.21 -5.03
CA LEU A 382 5.15 -18.43 -5.81
C LEU A 382 3.80 -18.95 -6.31
N LEU A 383 2.77 -18.93 -5.46
CA LEU A 383 1.43 -19.34 -5.87
C LEU A 383 0.83 -18.34 -6.88
N ASN A 384 1.05 -17.03 -6.70
CA ASN A 384 0.64 -16.05 -7.69
C ASN A 384 1.34 -16.29 -9.04
N LEU A 385 2.63 -16.58 -9.04
CA LEU A 385 3.36 -16.95 -10.25
C LEU A 385 2.78 -18.24 -10.86
N LEU A 386 2.53 -19.25 -10.04
CA LEU A 386 2.00 -20.55 -10.49
C LEU A 386 0.61 -20.39 -11.13
N PHE A 387 -0.31 -19.70 -10.49
CA PHE A 387 -1.70 -19.61 -10.94
C PHE A 387 -1.92 -18.61 -12.08
N PHE A 388 -1.09 -17.56 -12.18
CA PHE A 388 -1.29 -16.50 -13.17
C PHE A 388 -0.18 -16.39 -14.23
N HIS A 389 1.00 -16.99 -14.01
CA HIS A 389 2.14 -16.83 -14.93
C HIS A 389 2.71 -18.14 -15.46
N VAL A 390 2.45 -19.29 -14.80
CA VAL A 390 2.94 -20.60 -15.20
C VAL A 390 1.78 -21.48 -15.63
N GLY A 391 1.83 -22.05 -16.81
CA GLY A 391 0.83 -22.99 -17.33
C GLY A 391 0.27 -22.59 -18.70
N PRO A 392 -0.48 -23.49 -19.35
CA PRO A 392 -1.19 -23.14 -20.56
C PRO A 392 -2.21 -22.06 -20.20
N ARG A 393 -2.08 -20.89 -20.82
CA ARG A 393 -3.03 -19.79 -20.65
C ARG A 393 -4.43 -20.31 -20.90
N ALA A 394 -5.33 -20.08 -19.93
CA ALA A 394 -6.72 -20.45 -20.09
C ALA A 394 -7.25 -19.85 -21.39
N LYS A 395 -7.99 -20.67 -22.17
CA LYS A 395 -8.56 -20.27 -23.48
C LYS A 395 -9.50 -19.05 -23.44
N GLY A 396 -9.69 -18.41 -22.27
CA GLY A 396 -10.45 -17.18 -22.07
C GLY A 396 -9.69 -15.89 -22.36
N GLU A 397 -8.38 -15.94 -22.60
CA GLU A 397 -7.53 -14.75 -22.85
C GLU A 397 -7.61 -14.23 -24.30
N ASP A 398 -8.19 -14.96 -25.23
CA ASP A 398 -8.53 -14.47 -26.56
C ASP A 398 -9.93 -13.81 -26.57
N VAL A 399 -10.17 -12.91 -25.61
CA VAL A 399 -11.37 -12.07 -25.69
C VAL A 399 -11.21 -11.16 -26.88
N ALA A 400 -12.03 -11.37 -27.91
CA ALA A 400 -12.04 -10.53 -29.09
C ALA A 400 -12.73 -9.20 -28.74
N LEU A 401 -12.03 -8.09 -28.95
CA LEU A 401 -12.60 -6.75 -28.86
C LEU A 401 -13.11 -6.35 -30.23
N GLY A 402 -14.40 -6.01 -30.32
CA GLY A 402 -15.02 -5.48 -31.53
C GLY A 402 -14.71 -3.99 -31.66
N THR A 403 -13.88 -3.63 -32.62
CA THR A 403 -13.61 -2.23 -32.93
C THR A 403 -14.00 -1.98 -34.39
N SER A 404 -14.98 -1.11 -34.63
CA SER A 404 -15.39 -0.72 -36.00
C SER A 404 -15.61 -1.91 -36.95
N GLY A 405 -16.27 -2.99 -36.47
CA GLY A 405 -16.54 -4.21 -37.25
C GLY A 405 -15.39 -5.19 -37.41
N LYS A 406 -14.22 -4.93 -36.83
CA LYS A 406 -13.07 -5.84 -36.84
C LYS A 406 -12.86 -6.45 -35.45
N ARG A 407 -12.86 -7.80 -35.35
CA ARG A 407 -12.49 -8.51 -34.13
C ARG A 407 -10.99 -8.44 -33.94
N ARG A 408 -10.54 -7.98 -32.77
CA ARG A 408 -9.13 -7.96 -32.39
C ARG A 408 -8.93 -8.67 -31.05
N SER A 409 -7.96 -9.55 -30.97
CA SER A 409 -7.58 -10.19 -29.71
C SER A 409 -6.83 -9.19 -28.80
N LEU A 410 -6.88 -9.38 -27.50
CA LEU A 410 -6.09 -8.57 -26.55
C LEU A 410 -4.59 -8.62 -26.87
N ARG A 411 -4.12 -9.74 -27.41
CA ARG A 411 -2.74 -9.90 -27.92
C ARG A 411 -2.44 -8.94 -29.08
N ALA A 412 -3.41 -8.71 -29.97
CA ALA A 412 -3.28 -7.74 -31.05
C ALA A 412 -3.27 -6.31 -30.48
N VAL A 413 -4.14 -6.03 -29.51
CA VAL A 413 -4.17 -4.72 -28.80
C VAL A 413 -2.83 -4.43 -28.12
N ASN A 414 -2.20 -5.41 -27.50
CA ASN A 414 -0.88 -5.26 -26.88
C ASN A 414 0.25 -4.96 -27.86
N LYS A 415 0.08 -5.29 -29.15
CA LYS A 415 1.07 -5.05 -30.20
C LYS A 415 0.84 -3.79 -31.02
N MET A 416 -0.27 -3.09 -30.80
CA MET A 416 -0.58 -1.85 -31.51
C MET A 416 0.48 -0.79 -31.24
N SER A 417 0.72 0.09 -32.21
CA SER A 417 1.38 1.35 -31.94
C SER A 417 0.56 2.19 -30.96
N GLU A 418 1.13 3.23 -30.36
CA GLU A 418 0.36 4.16 -29.52
C GLU A 418 -0.77 4.81 -30.31
N GLU A 419 -0.46 5.29 -31.52
CA GLU A 419 -1.43 5.93 -32.40
C GLU A 419 -2.57 4.97 -32.79
N GLU A 420 -2.25 3.72 -33.15
CA GLU A 420 -3.27 2.71 -33.47
C GLU A 420 -4.14 2.38 -32.26
N PHE A 421 -3.56 2.32 -31.05
CA PHE A 421 -4.30 2.10 -29.80
C PHE A 421 -5.25 3.25 -29.52
N VAL A 422 -4.77 4.49 -29.58
CA VAL A 422 -5.59 5.70 -29.37
C VAL A 422 -6.75 5.74 -30.37
N ASN A 423 -6.50 5.55 -31.66
CA ASN A 423 -7.54 5.55 -32.68
C ASN A 423 -8.57 4.42 -32.50
N THR A 424 -8.12 3.24 -32.04
CA THR A 424 -8.98 2.08 -31.82
C THR A 424 -9.97 2.31 -30.67
N PHE A 425 -9.53 2.97 -29.60
CA PHE A 425 -10.30 3.18 -28.37
C PHE A 425 -10.83 4.62 -28.22
N ALA A 426 -10.68 5.48 -29.22
CA ALA A 426 -11.07 6.92 -29.16
C ALA A 426 -12.49 7.16 -28.65
N ARG A 427 -13.43 6.27 -29.00
CA ARG A 427 -14.86 6.35 -28.60
C ARG A 427 -15.06 6.19 -27.10
N LEU A 428 -14.17 5.56 -26.36
CA LEU A 428 -14.30 5.37 -24.91
C LEU A 428 -14.35 6.71 -24.17
N PHE A 429 -13.60 7.70 -24.63
CA PHE A 429 -13.44 9.00 -23.99
C PHE A 429 -13.91 10.19 -24.86
N ASN A 430 -14.91 10.01 -25.67
CA ASN A 430 -15.47 11.06 -26.54
C ASN A 430 -14.41 11.79 -27.40
N GLY A 431 -13.39 11.07 -27.85
CA GLY A 431 -12.29 11.63 -28.65
C GLY A 431 -11.16 12.28 -27.83
N VAL A 432 -11.26 12.34 -26.51
CA VAL A 432 -10.15 12.79 -25.65
C VAL A 432 -9.06 11.73 -25.65
N THR A 433 -7.87 12.09 -26.07
CA THR A 433 -6.79 11.12 -26.36
C THR A 433 -5.85 10.84 -25.21
N TRP A 434 -5.65 11.79 -24.29
CA TRP A 434 -4.64 11.66 -23.23
C TRP A 434 -4.86 10.47 -22.28
N PRO A 435 -6.12 10.03 -21.93
CA PRO A 435 -6.27 8.84 -21.08
C PRO A 435 -5.82 7.57 -21.80
N LEU A 436 -6.05 7.52 -23.12
CA LEU A 436 -5.63 6.40 -23.95
C LEU A 436 -4.11 6.36 -24.15
N GLN A 437 -3.46 7.51 -24.30
CA GLN A 437 -2.00 7.61 -24.36
C GLN A 437 -1.38 7.11 -23.05
N ALA A 438 -1.91 7.56 -21.91
CA ALA A 438 -1.46 7.10 -20.60
C ALA A 438 -1.65 5.58 -20.41
N ALA A 439 -2.81 5.05 -20.80
CA ALA A 439 -3.08 3.61 -20.74
C ALA A 439 -2.19 2.81 -21.71
N ALA A 440 -1.87 3.36 -22.89
CA ALA A 440 -0.98 2.73 -23.86
C ALA A 440 0.43 2.50 -23.32
N GLU A 441 0.94 3.38 -22.43
CA GLU A 441 2.23 3.20 -21.75
C GLU A 441 2.22 2.03 -20.74
N MET A 442 1.04 1.59 -20.28
CA MET A 442 0.88 0.51 -19.31
C MET A 442 0.85 -0.89 -19.93
N ARG A 443 0.89 -0.99 -21.27
CA ARG A 443 0.92 -2.27 -21.99
C ARG A 443 2.21 -3.06 -21.71
N PRO A 444 2.18 -4.39 -21.82
CA PRO A 444 1.09 -5.28 -22.27
C PRO A 444 0.10 -5.60 -21.14
N PHE A 445 -1.22 -5.65 -21.47
CA PHE A 445 -2.27 -6.10 -20.58
C PHE A 445 -2.40 -7.62 -20.61
N ARG A 446 -2.62 -8.26 -19.47
CA ARG A 446 -2.78 -9.72 -19.32
C ARG A 446 -4.19 -10.17 -19.67
N ASP A 447 -5.16 -9.37 -19.24
CA ASP A 447 -6.58 -9.61 -19.46
C ASP A 447 -7.32 -8.27 -19.63
N VAL A 448 -8.62 -8.34 -19.86
CA VAL A 448 -9.45 -7.15 -20.04
C VAL A 448 -9.61 -6.37 -18.73
N GLY A 449 -9.53 -7.04 -17.58
CA GLY A 449 -9.54 -6.38 -16.27
C GLY A 449 -8.37 -5.42 -16.13
N GLU A 450 -7.15 -5.84 -16.49
CA GLU A 450 -5.96 -4.99 -16.46
C GLU A 450 -6.06 -3.80 -17.46
N LEU A 451 -6.72 -4.00 -18.61
CA LEU A 451 -7.04 -2.91 -19.51
C LEU A 451 -8.02 -1.91 -18.88
N LYS A 452 -9.09 -2.39 -18.21
CA LYS A 452 -10.04 -1.53 -17.48
C LYS A 452 -9.34 -0.73 -16.40
N GLU A 453 -8.53 -1.39 -15.56
CA GLU A 453 -7.75 -0.74 -14.51
C GLU A 453 -6.82 0.33 -15.09
N ALA A 454 -6.12 0.05 -16.19
CA ALA A 454 -5.23 1.02 -16.82
C ALA A 454 -5.98 2.26 -17.34
N LEU A 455 -7.18 2.09 -17.90
CA LEU A 455 -8.03 3.20 -18.35
C LEU A 455 -8.55 4.02 -17.17
N GLN A 456 -8.96 3.36 -16.08
CA GLN A 456 -9.39 4.00 -14.85
C GLN A 456 -8.25 4.76 -14.18
N ASP A 457 -7.09 4.14 -14.03
CA ASP A 457 -5.90 4.75 -13.41
C ASP A 457 -5.44 5.97 -14.20
N ALA A 458 -5.48 5.91 -15.53
CA ALA A 458 -5.16 7.04 -16.39
C ALA A 458 -6.02 8.27 -16.06
N VAL A 459 -7.32 8.08 -15.83
CA VAL A 459 -8.25 9.16 -15.48
C VAL A 459 -8.04 9.64 -14.05
N MET A 460 -7.92 8.72 -13.08
CA MET A 460 -7.91 9.06 -11.67
C MET A 460 -6.60 9.74 -11.23
N VAL A 461 -5.48 9.42 -11.88
CA VAL A 461 -4.14 9.96 -11.55
C VAL A 461 -3.83 11.27 -12.29
N ALA A 462 -4.64 11.66 -13.27
CA ALA A 462 -4.43 12.88 -14.04
C ALA A 462 -4.57 14.17 -13.21
N GLY A 463 -3.90 15.24 -13.67
CA GLY A 463 -4.03 16.55 -13.05
C GLY A 463 -5.44 17.13 -13.18
N LYS A 464 -5.79 18.05 -12.26
CA LYS A 464 -7.13 18.66 -12.15
C LYS A 464 -7.64 19.21 -13.49
N GLU A 465 -6.82 19.95 -14.21
CA GLU A 465 -7.21 20.59 -15.49
C GLU A 465 -7.56 19.57 -16.57
N ALA A 466 -6.76 18.49 -16.66
CA ALA A 466 -7.03 17.41 -17.62
C ALA A 466 -8.33 16.64 -17.27
N GLN A 467 -8.56 16.40 -15.99
CA GLN A 467 -9.80 15.77 -15.50
C GLN A 467 -11.02 16.65 -15.77
N ASP A 468 -10.93 17.97 -15.52
CA ASP A 468 -12.02 18.91 -15.76
C ASP A 468 -12.33 19.01 -17.26
N GLN A 469 -11.31 19.00 -18.14
CA GLN A 469 -11.48 18.92 -19.60
C GLN A 469 -12.15 17.61 -20.03
N LEU A 470 -11.80 16.50 -19.40
CA LEU A 470 -12.43 15.21 -19.70
C LEU A 470 -13.91 15.21 -19.32
N ILE A 471 -14.27 15.68 -18.12
CA ILE A 471 -15.67 15.78 -17.71
C ILE A 471 -16.44 16.70 -18.68
N ALA A 472 -15.87 17.86 -19.03
CA ALA A 472 -16.48 18.82 -19.95
C ALA A 472 -16.67 18.29 -21.39
N SER A 473 -15.98 17.20 -21.76
CA SER A 473 -16.19 16.55 -23.08
C SER A 473 -17.45 15.71 -23.15
N TYR A 474 -18.13 15.46 -22.03
CA TYR A 474 -19.37 14.70 -22.00
C TYR A 474 -20.57 15.62 -22.28
N PRO A 475 -21.50 15.20 -23.13
CA PRO A 475 -22.72 15.98 -23.40
C PRO A 475 -23.67 15.95 -22.20
N ASP A 476 -24.48 16.96 -22.06
CA ASP A 476 -25.58 16.99 -21.08
C ASP A 476 -26.57 15.86 -21.32
N VAL A 477 -27.21 15.40 -20.25
CA VAL A 477 -28.20 14.29 -20.29
C VAL A 477 -29.36 14.60 -21.24
N THR A 478 -29.83 15.86 -21.25
CA THR A 478 -30.91 16.30 -22.16
C THR A 478 -30.51 16.10 -23.61
N VAL A 479 -29.29 16.43 -23.98
CA VAL A 479 -28.75 16.23 -25.34
C VAL A 479 -28.74 14.76 -25.71
N MET A 480 -28.28 13.89 -24.76
CA MET A 480 -28.25 12.44 -24.99
C MET A 480 -29.64 11.83 -25.18
N LEU A 481 -30.62 12.28 -24.38
CA LEU A 481 -31.97 11.75 -24.40
C LEU A 481 -32.84 12.30 -25.54
N THR A 482 -32.47 13.46 -26.14
CA THR A 482 -33.21 14.11 -27.25
C THR A 482 -32.54 13.97 -28.62
N ALA A 483 -31.44 13.24 -28.71
CA ALA A 483 -30.69 13.05 -29.95
C ALA A 483 -31.57 12.47 -31.07
N SER A 484 -31.37 12.94 -32.30
CA SER A 484 -32.12 12.48 -33.48
C SER A 484 -31.76 11.03 -33.85
N GLU A 485 -32.66 10.33 -34.60
CA GLU A 485 -32.44 8.94 -35.03
C GLU A 485 -31.15 8.72 -35.82
N SER A 486 -30.60 9.72 -36.48
CA SER A 486 -29.32 9.63 -37.21
C SER A 486 -28.10 9.73 -36.30
N GLU A 487 -28.20 10.47 -35.20
CA GLU A 487 -27.19 10.58 -34.13
C GLU A 487 -27.36 9.46 -33.11
N ALA A 488 -28.58 8.90 -33.03
CA ALA A 488 -28.97 7.83 -32.11
C ALA A 488 -28.15 6.56 -32.25
N LYS A 489 -27.56 6.25 -33.41
CA LYS A 489 -26.71 5.06 -33.56
C LYS A 489 -25.41 5.13 -32.76
N GLU A 490 -24.89 6.32 -32.49
CA GLU A 490 -23.69 6.52 -31.68
C GLU A 490 -24.01 6.67 -30.19
N ILE A 491 -25.15 7.30 -29.88
CA ILE A 491 -25.60 7.62 -28.52
C ILE A 491 -26.46 6.49 -27.90
N SER A 492 -27.18 5.70 -28.76
CA SER A 492 -28.10 4.66 -28.30
C SER A 492 -27.50 3.58 -27.41
N GLN A 493 -26.20 3.36 -27.53
CA GLN A 493 -25.47 2.41 -26.67
C GLN A 493 -25.27 2.94 -25.24
N ASP A 494 -25.12 4.27 -25.10
CA ASP A 494 -24.92 4.91 -23.79
C ASP A 494 -26.24 5.12 -23.03
N VAL A 495 -27.36 5.16 -23.75
CA VAL A 495 -28.71 5.41 -23.19
C VAL A 495 -29.42 4.11 -22.76
N GLY A 496 -28.98 2.97 -23.25
CA GLY A 496 -29.48 1.65 -22.83
C GLY A 496 -30.97 1.45 -23.13
N SER A 497 -31.75 1.12 -22.09
CA SER A 497 -33.22 0.88 -22.17
C SER A 497 -34.05 2.16 -22.13
N LEU A 498 -33.45 3.31 -21.83
CA LEU A 498 -34.15 4.60 -21.86
C LEU A 498 -34.50 4.94 -23.32
N ALA A 499 -35.77 4.96 -23.59
CA ALA A 499 -36.26 5.17 -24.96
C ALA A 499 -35.96 6.60 -25.44
N LEU A 500 -35.13 6.70 -26.47
CA LEU A 500 -34.80 7.95 -27.14
C LEU A 500 -36.09 8.62 -27.64
N GLY A 501 -36.32 9.88 -27.25
CA GLY A 501 -37.42 10.69 -27.74
C GLY A 501 -38.75 10.57 -27.01
N GLN A 502 -38.85 9.85 -25.89
CA GLN A 502 -40.09 9.71 -25.09
C GLN A 502 -40.15 10.63 -23.86
N LEU A 503 -39.34 11.69 -23.82
CA LEU A 503 -39.40 12.67 -22.75
C LEU A 503 -40.70 13.46 -22.78
N THR A 504 -41.38 13.56 -21.64
CA THR A 504 -42.49 14.52 -21.50
C THR A 504 -41.94 15.95 -21.46
N GLU A 505 -42.76 16.93 -21.84
CA GLU A 505 -42.35 18.34 -21.79
C GLU A 505 -42.01 18.79 -20.37
N GLU A 506 -42.64 18.18 -19.36
CA GLU A 506 -42.35 18.41 -17.95
C GLU A 506 -40.96 17.89 -17.56
N GLN A 507 -40.61 16.67 -17.95
CA GLN A 507 -39.28 16.07 -17.73
C GLN A 507 -38.19 16.85 -18.45
N LYS A 508 -38.43 17.33 -19.68
CA LYS A 508 -37.49 18.19 -20.39
C LYS A 508 -37.21 19.50 -19.63
N ALA A 509 -38.27 20.14 -19.14
CA ALA A 509 -38.15 21.38 -18.37
C ALA A 509 -37.41 21.17 -17.06
N GLN A 510 -37.68 20.05 -16.37
CA GLN A 510 -36.98 19.69 -15.10
C GLN A 510 -35.49 19.39 -15.34
N LEU A 511 -35.17 18.60 -16.38
CA LEU A 511 -33.78 18.31 -16.74
C LEU A 511 -33.03 19.59 -17.12
N HIS A 512 -33.59 20.43 -17.93
CA HIS A 512 -32.97 21.70 -18.35
C HIS A 512 -32.70 22.63 -17.13
N THR A 513 -33.64 22.68 -16.18
CA THR A 513 -33.47 23.45 -14.94
C THR A 513 -32.37 22.86 -14.07
N LEU A 514 -32.34 21.53 -13.95
CA LEU A 514 -31.32 20.79 -13.21
C LEU A 514 -29.94 21.04 -13.81
N GLU A 515 -29.77 20.85 -15.11
CA GLU A 515 -28.49 21.03 -15.80
C GLU A 515 -27.98 22.47 -15.71
N SER A 516 -28.89 23.46 -15.87
CA SER A 516 -28.54 24.88 -15.69
C SER A 516 -28.02 25.16 -14.29
N SER A 517 -28.71 24.67 -13.26
CA SER A 517 -28.30 24.82 -11.85
C SER A 517 -26.98 24.09 -11.56
N TYR A 518 -26.77 22.94 -12.21
CA TYR A 518 -25.58 22.13 -12.06
C TYR A 518 -24.36 22.82 -12.70
N HIS A 519 -24.51 23.37 -13.91
CA HIS A 519 -23.49 24.18 -14.58
C HIS A 519 -23.15 25.45 -13.78
N GLU A 520 -24.16 26.14 -13.25
CA GLU A 520 -23.94 27.35 -12.42
C GLU A 520 -23.13 27.03 -11.16
N LYS A 521 -23.45 25.90 -10.48
CA LYS A 521 -22.81 25.54 -9.22
C LYS A 521 -21.41 24.92 -9.41
N PHE A 522 -21.23 24.04 -10.39
CA PHE A 522 -20.04 23.20 -10.51
C PHE A 522 -19.16 23.55 -11.69
N ASN A 523 -19.68 24.28 -12.67
CA ASN A 523 -19.06 24.55 -13.97
C ASN A 523 -18.68 23.25 -14.73
N LEU A 524 -19.50 22.20 -14.58
CA LEU A 524 -19.36 20.87 -15.18
C LEU A 524 -20.70 20.41 -15.74
N PRO A 525 -20.74 19.56 -16.78
CA PRO A 525 -21.96 18.88 -17.22
C PRO A 525 -22.37 17.79 -16.20
N LEU A 526 -23.65 17.47 -16.17
CA LEU A 526 -24.17 16.35 -15.38
C LEU A 526 -23.85 15.02 -16.10
N VAL A 527 -22.76 14.37 -15.74
CA VAL A 527 -22.41 13.05 -16.27
C VAL A 527 -23.11 11.96 -15.45
N ALA A 528 -23.83 11.06 -16.13
CA ALA A 528 -24.51 9.92 -15.53
C ALA A 528 -24.41 8.69 -16.42
N LEU A 529 -24.35 7.49 -15.83
CA LEU A 529 -24.40 6.22 -16.55
C LEU A 529 -25.87 5.88 -16.86
N LEU A 530 -26.37 6.37 -18.00
CA LEU A 530 -27.78 6.25 -18.39
C LEU A 530 -28.19 4.80 -18.68
N SER A 531 -27.27 3.96 -19.15
CA SER A 531 -27.53 2.56 -19.49
C SER A 531 -28.01 1.69 -18.32
N ARG A 532 -27.77 2.12 -17.09
CA ARG A 532 -28.19 1.43 -15.86
C ARG A 532 -29.32 2.12 -15.09
N MET A 533 -29.87 3.21 -15.62
CA MET A 533 -31.01 3.90 -15.03
C MET A 533 -32.32 3.32 -15.57
N ASP A 534 -33.30 3.12 -14.70
CA ASP A 534 -34.60 2.53 -15.05
C ASP A 534 -35.56 3.57 -15.59
N SER A 535 -35.41 4.85 -15.26
CA SER A 535 -36.28 5.93 -15.64
C SER A 535 -35.62 7.31 -15.67
N VAL A 536 -36.20 8.24 -16.42
CA VAL A 536 -35.78 9.65 -16.44
C VAL A 536 -35.98 10.32 -15.08
N ASP A 537 -37.00 9.93 -14.33
CA ASP A 537 -37.28 10.48 -13.01
C ASP A 537 -36.19 10.09 -12.00
N GLU A 538 -35.55 8.92 -12.16
CA GLU A 538 -34.41 8.50 -11.37
C GLU A 538 -33.19 9.37 -11.66
N ILE A 539 -32.93 9.72 -12.91
CA ILE A 539 -31.85 10.62 -13.31
C ILE A 539 -32.05 12.01 -12.69
N ILE A 540 -33.29 12.53 -12.75
CA ILE A 540 -33.62 13.83 -12.15
C ILE A 540 -33.41 13.78 -10.63
N LYS A 541 -33.84 12.73 -9.97
CA LYS A 541 -33.67 12.54 -8.52
C LYS A 541 -32.21 12.45 -8.11
N ASP A 542 -31.40 11.67 -8.84
CA ASP A 542 -29.95 11.57 -8.62
C ASP A 542 -29.26 12.92 -8.81
N GLY A 543 -29.56 13.60 -9.91
CA GLY A 543 -29.01 14.92 -10.20
C GLY A 543 -29.35 15.98 -9.15
N LEU A 544 -30.59 16.00 -8.65
CA LEU A 544 -31.01 16.88 -7.55
C LEU A 544 -30.24 16.58 -6.25
N HIS A 545 -30.04 15.31 -5.93
CA HIS A 545 -29.24 14.92 -4.77
C HIS A 545 -27.78 15.33 -4.93
N ARG A 546 -27.21 15.19 -6.12
CA ARG A 546 -25.84 15.61 -6.45
C ARG A 546 -25.66 17.13 -6.40
N LEU A 547 -26.71 17.91 -6.64
CA LEU A 547 -26.67 19.35 -6.42
C LEU A 547 -26.40 19.73 -4.95
N GLU A 548 -26.64 18.87 -3.97
CA GLU A 548 -26.32 19.14 -2.57
C GLU A 548 -24.82 19.01 -2.28
N ASN A 549 -24.05 18.35 -3.13
CA ASN A 549 -22.63 18.12 -2.97
C ASN A 549 -21.81 19.42 -2.94
N SER A 550 -20.64 19.36 -2.31
CA SER A 550 -19.62 20.39 -2.47
C SER A 550 -18.95 20.27 -3.87
N PRO A 551 -18.45 21.35 -4.47
CA PRO A 551 -17.79 21.29 -5.78
C PRO A 551 -16.63 20.28 -5.85
N ARG A 552 -15.93 20.10 -4.75
CA ARG A 552 -14.84 19.12 -4.66
C ARG A 552 -15.35 17.68 -4.64
N HIS A 553 -16.44 17.43 -3.93
CA HIS A 553 -17.04 16.11 -3.84
C HIS A 553 -17.69 15.73 -5.18
N GLU A 554 -18.46 16.65 -5.76
CA GLU A 554 -19.15 16.42 -7.02
C GLU A 554 -18.18 16.12 -8.17
N ARG A 555 -17.04 16.77 -8.21
CA ARG A 555 -16.01 16.48 -9.20
C ARG A 555 -15.51 15.03 -9.12
N VAL A 556 -15.36 14.47 -7.91
CA VAL A 556 -14.98 13.05 -7.72
C VAL A 556 -16.11 12.14 -8.18
N VAL A 557 -17.36 12.48 -7.89
CA VAL A 557 -18.53 11.73 -8.35
C VAL A 557 -18.62 11.75 -9.88
N ALA A 558 -18.45 12.91 -10.50
CA ALA A 558 -18.47 13.04 -11.96
C ALA A 558 -17.36 12.23 -12.64
N LEU A 559 -16.14 12.20 -12.08
CA LEU A 559 -15.05 11.35 -12.56
C LEU A 559 -15.39 9.86 -12.41
N GLY A 560 -16.02 9.47 -11.31
CA GLY A 560 -16.50 8.10 -11.11
C GLY A 560 -17.52 7.72 -12.20
N GLN A 561 -18.47 8.60 -12.52
CA GLN A 561 -19.44 8.37 -13.60
C GLN A 561 -18.76 8.25 -14.99
N VAL A 562 -17.74 9.08 -15.26
CA VAL A 562 -16.94 8.95 -16.50
C VAL A 562 -16.30 7.56 -16.59
N VAL A 563 -15.70 7.06 -15.51
CA VAL A 563 -15.08 5.73 -15.46
C VAL A 563 -16.11 4.63 -15.69
N GLU A 564 -17.29 4.75 -15.08
CA GLU A 564 -18.39 3.78 -15.29
C GLU A 564 -18.89 3.76 -16.74
N VAL A 565 -19.06 4.93 -17.37
CA VAL A 565 -19.42 5.03 -18.80
C VAL A 565 -18.35 4.38 -19.68
N VAL A 566 -17.07 4.62 -19.39
CA VAL A 566 -15.95 4.00 -20.12
C VAL A 566 -15.96 2.48 -19.97
N ASN A 567 -16.20 1.97 -18.77
CA ASN A 567 -16.31 0.53 -18.52
C ASN A 567 -17.47 -0.10 -19.29
N ASP A 568 -18.64 0.55 -19.29
CA ASP A 568 -19.83 0.10 -20.00
C ASP A 568 -19.59 0.05 -21.53
N ARG A 569 -19.01 1.12 -22.09
CA ARG A 569 -18.62 1.17 -23.50
C ARG A 569 -17.61 0.07 -23.87
N LEU A 570 -16.64 -0.21 -22.99
CA LEU A 570 -15.70 -1.29 -23.22
C LEU A 570 -16.39 -2.66 -23.16
N GLU A 571 -17.34 -2.87 -22.26
CA GLU A 571 -18.15 -4.10 -22.19
C GLU A 571 -19.00 -4.28 -23.45
N ILE A 572 -19.60 -3.22 -24.00
CA ILE A 572 -20.33 -3.25 -25.27
C ILE A 572 -19.38 -3.63 -26.42
N MET A 573 -18.19 -3.04 -26.49
CA MET A 573 -17.18 -3.41 -27.49
C MET A 573 -16.78 -4.89 -27.41
N MET A 574 -16.74 -5.46 -26.19
CA MET A 574 -16.49 -6.89 -25.97
C MET A 574 -17.71 -7.74 -26.36
N ALA A 575 -18.92 -7.30 -26.04
CA ALA A 575 -20.15 -7.99 -26.37
C ALA A 575 -20.36 -8.08 -27.91
N ASP A 576 -20.08 -7.02 -28.62
CA ASP A 576 -20.12 -6.99 -30.09
C ASP A 576 -19.12 -7.96 -30.73
N ALA A 577 -18.00 -8.21 -30.04
CA ALA A 577 -17.01 -9.16 -30.49
C ALA A 577 -17.41 -10.64 -30.22
N ASN A 578 -18.25 -10.90 -29.21
CA ASN A 578 -18.67 -12.25 -28.84
C ASN A 578 -20.17 -12.32 -28.52
N PRO A 579 -21.04 -12.24 -29.54
CA PRO A 579 -22.49 -12.12 -29.37
C PRO A 579 -23.14 -13.32 -28.65
N ILE A 580 -22.52 -14.50 -28.70
CA ILE A 580 -23.02 -15.69 -28.01
C ILE A 580 -22.90 -15.55 -26.50
N ARG A 581 -21.75 -15.06 -26.01
CA ARG A 581 -21.51 -14.87 -24.58
C ARG A 581 -22.39 -13.78 -23.99
N SER A 582 -22.57 -12.67 -24.72
CA SER A 582 -23.43 -11.55 -24.30
C SER A 582 -24.93 -11.91 -24.27
N ALA A 583 -25.39 -12.77 -25.19
CA ALA A 583 -26.77 -13.26 -25.18
C ALA A 583 -27.06 -14.15 -23.96
N TRP A 584 -26.08 -14.95 -23.52
CA TRP A 584 -26.22 -15.77 -22.31
C TRP A 584 -26.19 -14.94 -21.02
N SER A 585 -25.28 -13.97 -20.90
CA SER A 585 -25.21 -13.09 -19.74
C SER A 585 -26.51 -12.30 -19.54
N ARG A 586 -27.03 -11.67 -20.59
CA ARG A 586 -28.33 -10.95 -20.56
C ARG A 586 -29.53 -11.85 -20.22
N LYS A 587 -29.46 -13.14 -20.55
CA LYS A 587 -30.54 -14.09 -20.24
C LYS A 587 -30.51 -14.54 -18.77
N PHE A 588 -29.35 -14.51 -18.12
CA PHE A 588 -29.22 -14.80 -16.68
C PHE A 588 -29.58 -13.58 -15.82
N GLU A 589 -29.25 -12.34 -16.25
CA GLU A 589 -29.67 -11.11 -15.57
C GLU A 589 -31.18 -10.86 -15.60
N GLN A 590 -31.91 -11.51 -16.51
CA GLN A 590 -33.39 -11.45 -16.58
C GLN A 590 -34.07 -12.54 -15.72
N LEU A 591 -33.31 -13.40 -15.05
CA LEU A 591 -33.82 -14.49 -14.22
C LEU A 591 -33.66 -14.25 -12.72
N ASP A 592 -32.98 -13.18 -12.32
CA ASP A 592 -32.91 -12.62 -10.97
C ASP A 592 -33.86 -11.41 -10.85
#